data_0ae957bd9394fb06cb907e75070425be
#
_entry.id   0ae957bd9394fb06cb907e75070425be
#
_cell.length_a   1.000
_cell.length_b   1.000
_cell.length_c   1.000
_cell.angle_alpha   90.00
_cell.angle_beta   90.00
_cell.angle_gamma   90.00
#
_symmetry.space_group_name_H-M   'P 1'
#
loop_
_entity.id
_entity.type
_entity.pdbx_description
1 polymer ?
#
loop_
_entity_poly.entity_id
_entity_poly.type
_entity_poly.pdbx_seq_one_letter_code
_entity_poly.pdbx_strand_id
1 'polypeptide(L)'
;MFSLYFAGVQQDFKIAVLPPILCALFRLAFILIYRDKKTPSGEWRKWLTCFRYGFWWGMDFNAYVFLYSMVLVSIPGAFFASYYTIGDTVRQAGLLVYAVVLYTAFIGRLIFYYHFHDIYNHLLLLGRHADKKNFADIFFNQNHGVWILLSYIPYVGLCYLASSWLLALPSVRYPTFDTSGWQYAFNTVFFLAAVAIFYWFRYGGTFRHRRKPEWDEVPAVVKDDVFIGKAVIDDLIILEKLWHQKLHPSLKHSDEESAKIMAPILPAGKDAVNNPFAAFEHHAEGARIHQPKHIFFLFLES
;
A
#
# COMPACT_ATOMS: atom_id res chain seq x y z
N MET A 1 -35.57 10.58 -7.47
CA MET A 1 -34.23 11.09 -7.12
C MET A 1 -33.61 10.29 -5.96
N PHE A 2 -34.08 10.41 -4.71
CA PHE A 2 -33.40 9.73 -3.60
C PHE A 2 -33.50 8.18 -3.64
N SER A 3 -34.56 7.61 -4.19
CA SER A 3 -34.68 6.16 -4.41
C SER A 3 -33.57 5.60 -5.31
N LEU A 4 -33.16 6.35 -6.33
CA LEU A 4 -32.01 5.98 -7.20
C LEU A 4 -30.69 6.08 -6.45
N TYR A 5 -30.51 7.12 -5.62
CA TYR A 5 -29.35 7.23 -4.73
C TYR A 5 -29.28 6.06 -3.75
N PHE A 6 -30.40 5.73 -3.09
CA PHE A 6 -30.48 4.60 -2.17
C PHE A 6 -30.11 3.26 -2.83
N ALA A 7 -30.63 3.02 -4.03
CA ALA A 7 -30.27 1.83 -4.81
C ALA A 7 -28.78 1.84 -5.23
N GLY A 8 -28.29 3.01 -5.67
CA GLY A 8 -26.90 3.20 -6.07
C GLY A 8 -25.92 2.90 -4.94
N VAL A 9 -26.13 3.47 -3.76
CA VAL A 9 -25.26 3.25 -2.59
C VAL A 9 -25.20 1.78 -2.18
N GLN A 10 -26.27 1.02 -2.34
CA GLN A 10 -26.23 -0.43 -2.11
C GLN A 10 -25.29 -1.14 -3.10
N GLN A 11 -25.31 -0.75 -4.37
CA GLN A 11 -24.36 -1.28 -5.36
C GLN A 11 -22.93 -0.89 -5.03
N ASP A 12 -22.71 0.35 -4.54
CA ASP A 12 -21.38 0.80 -4.10
C ASP A 12 -20.85 -0.07 -2.94
N PHE A 13 -21.70 -0.41 -1.96
CA PHE A 13 -21.33 -1.31 -0.87
C PHE A 13 -20.99 -2.73 -1.36
N LYS A 14 -21.78 -3.26 -2.30
CA LYS A 14 -21.54 -4.60 -2.84
C LYS A 14 -20.16 -4.73 -3.45
N ILE A 15 -19.75 -3.78 -4.29
CA ILE A 15 -18.41 -3.84 -4.91
C ILE A 15 -17.29 -3.54 -3.92
N ALA A 16 -17.54 -2.69 -2.91
CA ALA A 16 -16.55 -2.33 -1.89
C ALA A 16 -16.13 -3.51 -0.99
N VAL A 17 -16.86 -4.62 -1.02
CA VAL A 17 -16.50 -5.85 -0.29
C VAL A 17 -15.36 -6.61 -0.97
N LEU A 18 -15.20 -6.48 -2.30
CA LEU A 18 -14.22 -7.28 -3.04
C LEU A 18 -12.76 -6.94 -2.70
N PRO A 19 -12.31 -5.67 -2.62
CA PRO A 19 -10.94 -5.34 -2.32
C PRO A 19 -10.41 -5.93 -0.99
N PRO A 20 -11.11 -5.85 0.15
CA PRO A 20 -10.67 -6.50 1.38
C PRO A 20 -10.50 -8.02 1.24
N ILE A 21 -11.37 -8.67 0.47
CA ILE A 21 -11.26 -10.11 0.19
C ILE A 21 -9.99 -10.38 -0.61
N LEU A 22 -9.72 -9.61 -1.67
CA LEU A 22 -8.49 -9.74 -2.47
C LEU A 22 -7.24 -9.52 -1.62
N CYS A 23 -7.21 -8.48 -0.78
CA CYS A 23 -6.11 -8.24 0.15
C CYS A 23 -5.89 -9.41 1.12
N ALA A 24 -6.98 -10.02 1.63
CA ALA A 24 -6.88 -11.20 2.49
C ALA A 24 -6.32 -12.40 1.74
N LEU A 25 -6.78 -12.64 0.49
CA LEU A 25 -6.28 -13.73 -0.35
C LEU A 25 -4.80 -13.54 -0.72
N PHE A 26 -4.37 -12.33 -1.06
CA PHE A 26 -2.97 -12.01 -1.35
C PHE A 26 -2.08 -12.23 -0.12
N ARG A 27 -2.55 -11.82 1.06
CA ARG A 27 -1.83 -12.05 2.31
C ARG A 27 -1.72 -13.55 2.63
N LEU A 28 -2.81 -14.29 2.44
CA LEU A 28 -2.78 -15.74 2.59
C LEU A 28 -1.79 -16.39 1.60
N ALA A 29 -1.85 -16.01 0.33
CA ALA A 29 -0.92 -16.50 -0.69
C ALA A 29 0.54 -16.20 -0.33
N PHE A 30 0.85 -14.97 0.11
CA PHE A 30 2.19 -14.58 0.56
C PHE A 30 2.68 -15.48 1.71
N ILE A 31 1.83 -15.69 2.72
CA ILE A 31 2.16 -16.55 3.87
C ILE A 31 2.40 -17.99 3.41
N LEU A 32 1.54 -18.54 2.55
CA LEU A 32 1.68 -19.92 2.09
C LEU A 32 2.91 -20.16 1.21
N ILE A 33 3.31 -19.14 0.44
CA ILE A 33 4.48 -19.23 -0.46
C ILE A 33 5.79 -19.19 0.34
N TYR A 34 5.91 -18.27 1.30
CA TYR A 34 7.19 -17.95 1.91
C TYR A 34 7.39 -18.44 3.33
N ARG A 35 6.33 -18.91 3.99
CA ARG A 35 6.48 -19.42 5.35
C ARG A 35 7.12 -20.81 5.37
N ASP A 36 8.04 -21.00 6.28
CA ASP A 36 8.59 -22.33 6.58
C ASP A 36 7.51 -23.29 7.07
N LYS A 37 7.55 -24.54 6.58
CA LYS A 37 6.54 -25.56 6.85
C LYS A 37 6.44 -26.00 8.33
N LYS A 38 7.41 -25.63 9.16
CA LYS A 38 7.42 -25.93 10.60
C LYS A 38 6.67 -24.83 11.35
N THR A 39 5.36 -24.94 11.39
CA THR A 39 4.51 -24.01 12.15
C THR A 39 4.31 -24.55 13.58
N PRO A 40 4.79 -23.87 14.63
CA PRO A 40 4.53 -24.29 16.02
C PRO A 40 3.03 -24.28 16.34
N SER A 41 2.61 -25.15 17.26
CA SER A 41 1.24 -25.17 17.75
C SER A 41 0.88 -23.83 18.44
N GLY A 42 -0.30 -23.30 18.16
CA GLY A 42 -0.79 -22.02 18.74
C GLY A 42 -0.69 -20.79 17.82
N GLU A 43 -0.14 -20.91 16.63
CA GLU A 43 0.03 -19.79 15.70
C GLU A 43 -1.26 -19.26 15.07
N TRP A 44 -2.38 -19.99 15.15
CA TRP A 44 -3.65 -19.53 14.60
C TRP A 44 -4.06 -18.15 15.14
N ARG A 45 -3.70 -17.80 16.38
CA ARG A 45 -3.95 -16.48 16.97
C ARG A 45 -3.14 -15.39 16.26
N LYS A 46 -1.89 -15.67 15.93
CA LYS A 46 -1.03 -14.75 15.16
C LYS A 46 -1.60 -14.54 13.77
N TRP A 47 -2.04 -15.62 13.11
CA TRP A 47 -2.68 -15.53 11.79
C TRP A 47 -3.97 -14.72 11.84
N LEU A 48 -4.84 -14.99 12.80
CA LEU A 48 -6.08 -14.23 12.98
C LEU A 48 -5.79 -12.75 13.21
N THR A 49 -4.77 -12.44 14.02
CA THR A 49 -4.32 -11.06 14.22
C THR A 49 -3.82 -10.44 12.93
N CYS A 50 -3.02 -11.17 12.15
CA CYS A 50 -2.53 -10.72 10.85
C CYS A 50 -3.69 -10.35 9.92
N PHE A 51 -4.71 -11.20 9.78
CA PHE A 51 -5.88 -10.92 8.94
C PHE A 51 -6.74 -9.79 9.47
N ARG A 52 -6.97 -9.75 10.79
CA ARG A 52 -7.75 -8.69 11.44
C ARG A 52 -7.13 -7.31 11.24
N TYR A 53 -5.85 -7.16 11.53
CA TYR A 53 -5.15 -5.88 11.36
C TYR A 53 -4.98 -5.54 9.89
N GLY A 54 -4.64 -6.52 9.08
CA GLY A 54 -4.52 -6.31 7.64
C GLY A 54 -5.83 -5.91 6.97
N PHE A 55 -6.99 -6.40 7.46
CA PHE A 55 -8.28 -5.92 7.01
C PHE A 55 -8.44 -4.42 7.29
N TRP A 56 -8.21 -3.98 8.52
CA TRP A 56 -8.37 -2.56 8.90
C TRP A 56 -7.35 -1.66 8.23
N TRP A 57 -6.12 -2.09 8.07
CA TRP A 57 -5.08 -1.32 7.40
C TRP A 57 -5.36 -1.18 5.90
N GLY A 58 -5.71 -2.24 5.24
CA GLY A 58 -6.09 -2.19 3.83
C GLY A 58 -7.29 -1.28 3.55
N MET A 59 -8.15 -1.04 4.53
CA MET A 59 -9.30 -0.14 4.39
C MET A 59 -8.90 1.33 4.18
N ASP A 60 -7.69 1.73 4.50
CA ASP A 60 -7.19 3.07 4.20
C ASP A 60 -7.33 3.38 2.70
N PHE A 61 -6.99 2.44 1.81
CA PHE A 61 -7.16 2.55 0.37
C PHE A 61 -8.46 1.92 -0.14
N ASN A 62 -8.83 0.75 0.37
CA ASN A 62 -10.03 0.03 -0.07
C ASN A 62 -11.32 0.85 0.08
N ALA A 63 -11.39 1.70 1.11
CA ALA A 63 -12.52 2.60 1.32
C ALA A 63 -12.75 3.57 0.16
N TYR A 64 -11.71 3.91 -0.60
CA TYR A 64 -11.84 4.79 -1.77
C TYR A 64 -12.63 4.16 -2.91
N VAL A 65 -12.73 2.82 -2.99
CA VAL A 65 -13.58 2.14 -3.97
C VAL A 65 -15.04 2.49 -3.71
N PHE A 66 -15.46 2.51 -2.45
CA PHE A 66 -16.80 2.96 -2.06
C PHE A 66 -16.99 4.46 -2.35
N LEU A 67 -16.05 5.30 -1.94
CA LEU A 67 -16.13 6.74 -2.15
C LEU A 67 -16.19 7.11 -3.64
N TYR A 68 -15.29 6.54 -4.44
CA TYR A 68 -15.28 6.72 -5.90
C TYR A 68 -16.64 6.40 -6.51
N SER A 69 -17.17 5.22 -6.17
CA SER A 69 -18.45 4.74 -6.69
C SER A 69 -19.59 5.64 -6.25
N MET A 70 -19.65 6.02 -4.96
CA MET A 70 -20.68 6.91 -4.44
C MET A 70 -20.65 8.28 -5.12
N VAL A 71 -19.45 8.89 -5.25
CA VAL A 71 -19.32 10.26 -5.77
C VAL A 71 -19.49 10.32 -7.28
N LEU A 72 -18.90 9.38 -8.02
CA LEU A 72 -18.93 9.42 -9.50
C LEU A 72 -20.13 8.69 -10.10
N VAL A 73 -20.81 7.83 -9.35
CA VAL A 73 -21.93 7.05 -9.90
C VAL A 73 -23.23 7.28 -9.15
N SER A 74 -23.29 7.05 -7.83
CA SER A 74 -24.56 7.09 -7.10
C SER A 74 -25.12 8.50 -6.97
N ILE A 75 -24.29 9.50 -6.71
CA ILE A 75 -24.75 10.90 -6.63
C ILE A 75 -25.19 11.40 -8.02
N PRO A 76 -24.39 11.33 -9.09
CA PRO A 76 -24.86 11.79 -10.42
C PRO A 76 -26.05 10.97 -10.94
N GLY A 77 -26.06 9.65 -10.73
CA GLY A 77 -27.16 8.77 -11.13
C GLY A 77 -28.49 9.09 -10.45
N ALA A 78 -28.46 9.71 -9.27
CA ALA A 78 -29.66 10.19 -8.60
C ALA A 78 -30.33 11.37 -9.33
N PHE A 79 -29.54 12.20 -10.01
CA PHE A 79 -30.01 13.38 -10.75
C PHE A 79 -30.30 13.07 -12.22
N PHE A 80 -29.49 12.18 -12.82
CA PHE A 80 -29.54 11.88 -14.25
C PHE A 80 -29.87 10.41 -14.48
N ALA A 81 -31.12 10.10 -14.86
CA ALA A 81 -31.59 8.73 -15.06
C ALA A 81 -30.81 7.98 -16.16
N SER A 82 -30.36 8.67 -17.23
CA SER A 82 -29.53 8.09 -18.28
C SER A 82 -28.17 7.64 -17.74
N TYR A 83 -27.60 8.37 -16.78
CA TYR A 83 -26.35 8.00 -16.15
C TYR A 83 -26.47 6.80 -15.21
N TYR A 84 -27.64 6.66 -14.57
CA TYR A 84 -27.92 5.51 -13.71
C TYR A 84 -27.82 4.18 -14.48
N THR A 85 -28.22 4.14 -15.75
CA THR A 85 -28.19 2.90 -16.56
C THR A 85 -26.77 2.39 -16.84
N ILE A 86 -25.79 3.28 -16.94
CA ILE A 86 -24.36 2.92 -17.14
C ILE A 86 -23.60 2.80 -15.82
N GLY A 87 -24.27 3.09 -14.71
CA GLY A 87 -23.64 3.19 -13.39
C GLY A 87 -22.86 1.94 -12.97
N ASP A 88 -23.45 0.77 -13.17
CA ASP A 88 -22.80 -0.50 -12.79
C ASP A 88 -21.55 -0.79 -13.65
N THR A 89 -21.55 -0.41 -14.91
CA THR A 89 -20.37 -0.51 -15.78
C THR A 89 -19.23 0.40 -15.28
N VAL A 90 -19.56 1.63 -14.89
CA VAL A 90 -18.55 2.58 -14.36
C VAL A 90 -18.00 2.10 -13.01
N ARG A 91 -18.86 1.59 -12.13
CA ARG A 91 -18.45 0.96 -10.87
C ARG A 91 -17.47 -0.18 -11.08
N GLN A 92 -17.84 -1.09 -11.98
CA GLN A 92 -17.05 -2.27 -12.31
C GLN A 92 -15.71 -1.88 -12.93
N ALA A 93 -15.69 -0.93 -13.87
CA ALA A 93 -14.46 -0.45 -14.48
C ALA A 93 -13.47 0.12 -13.44
N GLY A 94 -13.96 0.98 -12.53
CA GLY A 94 -13.12 1.55 -11.47
C GLY A 94 -12.61 0.49 -10.49
N LEU A 95 -13.45 -0.47 -10.12
CA LEU A 95 -13.05 -1.61 -9.30
C LEU A 95 -11.97 -2.45 -9.97
N LEU A 96 -12.10 -2.75 -11.28
CA LEU A 96 -11.11 -3.54 -12.02
C LEU A 96 -9.77 -2.82 -12.12
N VAL A 97 -9.77 -1.50 -12.36
CA VAL A 97 -8.53 -0.70 -12.33
C VAL A 97 -7.87 -0.81 -10.95
N TYR A 98 -8.64 -0.65 -9.88
CA TYR A 98 -8.12 -0.79 -8.53
C TYR A 98 -7.61 -2.20 -8.23
N ALA A 99 -8.31 -3.24 -8.68
CA ALA A 99 -7.89 -4.62 -8.55
C ALA A 99 -6.55 -4.89 -9.26
N VAL A 100 -6.33 -4.31 -10.45
CA VAL A 100 -5.05 -4.37 -11.16
C VAL A 100 -3.94 -3.71 -10.33
N VAL A 101 -4.20 -2.56 -9.72
CA VAL A 101 -3.22 -1.89 -8.84
C VAL A 101 -2.86 -2.77 -7.63
N LEU A 102 -3.87 -3.35 -6.96
CA LEU A 102 -3.64 -4.29 -5.85
C LEU A 102 -2.81 -5.49 -6.27
N TYR A 103 -3.12 -6.08 -7.43
CA TYR A 103 -2.38 -7.24 -7.93
C TYR A 103 -0.94 -6.89 -8.29
N THR A 104 -0.73 -5.72 -8.90
CA THR A 104 0.62 -5.23 -9.21
C THR A 104 1.44 -5.04 -7.93
N ALA A 105 0.86 -4.43 -6.90
CA ALA A 105 1.52 -4.28 -5.61
C ALA A 105 1.83 -5.65 -4.97
N PHE A 106 0.91 -6.61 -5.04
CA PHE A 106 1.12 -7.96 -4.53
C PHE A 106 2.23 -8.72 -5.27
N ILE A 107 2.22 -8.72 -6.61
CA ILE A 107 3.27 -9.37 -7.41
C ILE A 107 4.63 -8.73 -7.14
N GLY A 108 4.69 -7.40 -7.12
CA GLY A 108 5.92 -6.70 -6.79
C GLY A 108 6.43 -7.06 -5.40
N ARG A 109 5.55 -7.23 -4.40
CA ARG A 109 5.92 -7.72 -3.08
C ARG A 109 6.51 -9.12 -3.11
N LEU A 110 5.92 -10.04 -3.90
CA LEU A 110 6.47 -11.40 -4.04
C LEU A 110 7.88 -11.36 -4.60
N ILE A 111 8.10 -10.60 -5.68
CA ILE A 111 9.43 -10.44 -6.31
C ILE A 111 10.40 -9.79 -5.32
N PHE A 112 9.99 -8.72 -4.66
CA PHE A 112 10.84 -8.00 -3.71
C PHE A 112 11.24 -8.89 -2.53
N TYR A 113 10.30 -9.63 -1.96
CA TYR A 113 10.57 -10.55 -0.87
C TYR A 113 11.47 -11.72 -1.29
N TYR A 114 11.31 -12.21 -2.51
CA TYR A 114 12.18 -13.27 -3.04
C TYR A 114 13.64 -12.85 -3.07
N HIS A 115 13.93 -11.60 -3.45
CA HIS A 115 15.31 -11.11 -3.60
C HIS A 115 15.89 -10.56 -2.28
N PHE A 116 15.08 -9.89 -1.47
CA PHE A 116 15.56 -9.14 -0.31
C PHE A 116 15.11 -9.72 1.05
N HIS A 117 14.27 -10.74 1.05
CA HIS A 117 13.66 -11.32 2.27
C HIS A 117 13.01 -10.25 3.17
N ASP A 118 12.56 -9.16 2.57
CA ASP A 118 11.92 -8.04 3.24
C ASP A 118 10.71 -7.52 2.47
N ILE A 119 9.87 -6.72 3.15
CA ILE A 119 8.80 -5.96 2.52
C ILE A 119 9.40 -4.75 1.81
N TYR A 120 8.60 -4.06 1.00
CA TYR A 120 9.03 -2.83 0.36
C TYR A 120 9.71 -1.87 1.34
N ASN A 121 10.90 -1.43 1.01
CA ASN A 121 11.71 -0.52 1.79
C ASN A 121 12.49 0.45 0.89
N HIS A 122 13.39 1.24 1.45
CA HIS A 122 14.16 2.25 0.71
C HIS A 122 14.94 1.69 -0.49
N LEU A 123 15.28 0.40 -0.52
CA LEU A 123 15.94 -0.24 -1.66
C LEU A 123 15.10 -0.15 -2.94
N LEU A 124 13.76 -0.15 -2.80
CA LEU A 124 12.87 0.07 -3.95
C LEU A 124 13.11 1.44 -4.60
N LEU A 125 13.42 2.46 -3.81
CA LEU A 125 13.69 3.82 -4.31
C LEU A 125 15.00 3.90 -5.09
N LEU A 126 15.99 3.06 -4.76
CA LEU A 126 17.24 2.97 -5.52
C LEU A 126 17.01 2.47 -6.95
N GLY A 127 15.97 1.64 -7.15
CA GLY A 127 15.55 1.19 -8.48
C GLY A 127 15.18 2.33 -9.44
N ARG A 128 14.86 3.54 -8.94
CA ARG A 128 14.60 4.72 -9.78
C ARG A 128 15.82 5.16 -10.59
N HIS A 129 17.01 4.85 -10.10
CA HIS A 129 18.30 5.17 -10.74
C HIS A 129 18.92 3.97 -11.46
N ALA A 130 18.27 2.81 -11.38
CA ALA A 130 18.75 1.60 -12.05
C ALA A 130 18.61 1.71 -13.58
N ASP A 131 19.51 1.04 -14.30
CA ASP A 131 19.42 0.92 -15.74
C ASP A 131 18.13 0.18 -16.13
N LYS A 132 17.29 0.83 -16.95
CA LYS A 132 16.01 0.30 -17.41
C LYS A 132 16.14 -1.02 -18.16
N LYS A 133 17.25 -1.20 -18.89
CA LYS A 133 17.53 -2.44 -19.63
C LYS A 133 17.80 -3.60 -18.67
N ASN A 134 18.61 -3.34 -17.65
CA ASN A 134 18.90 -4.31 -16.59
C ASN A 134 17.61 -4.68 -15.80
N PHE A 135 16.79 -3.68 -15.50
CA PHE A 135 15.52 -3.90 -14.81
C PHE A 135 14.58 -4.78 -15.64
N ALA A 136 14.46 -4.51 -16.95
CA ALA A 136 13.65 -5.32 -17.85
C ALA A 136 14.19 -6.76 -17.95
N ASP A 137 15.51 -6.93 -18.03
CA ASP A 137 16.14 -8.26 -18.08
C ASP A 137 15.86 -9.07 -16.81
N ILE A 138 16.02 -8.47 -15.64
CA ILE A 138 15.68 -9.09 -14.35
C ILE A 138 14.20 -9.47 -14.32
N PHE A 139 13.30 -8.59 -14.74
CA PHE A 139 11.88 -8.87 -14.72
C PHE A 139 11.50 -10.01 -15.67
N PHE A 140 11.92 -9.96 -16.93
CA PHE A 140 11.50 -10.93 -17.95
C PHE A 140 12.22 -12.28 -17.83
N ASN A 141 13.53 -12.27 -17.60
CA ASN A 141 14.35 -13.47 -17.65
C ASN A 141 14.51 -14.14 -16.28
N GLN A 142 14.67 -13.38 -15.20
CA GLN A 142 14.87 -13.95 -13.87
C GLN A 142 13.55 -14.20 -13.12
N ASN A 143 12.56 -13.31 -13.29
CA ASN A 143 11.28 -13.40 -12.57
C ASN A 143 10.12 -13.90 -13.44
N HIS A 144 10.39 -14.50 -14.60
CA HIS A 144 9.35 -15.03 -15.48
C HIS A 144 8.27 -14.01 -15.86
N GLY A 145 8.67 -12.77 -16.17
CA GLY A 145 7.78 -11.62 -16.39
C GLY A 145 6.64 -11.88 -17.38
N VAL A 146 6.87 -12.70 -18.44
CA VAL A 146 5.82 -13.07 -19.39
C VAL A 146 4.67 -13.80 -18.70
N TRP A 147 4.96 -14.79 -17.83
CA TRP A 147 3.94 -15.52 -17.08
C TRP A 147 3.22 -14.64 -16.09
N ILE A 148 3.94 -13.71 -15.47
CA ILE A 148 3.34 -12.69 -14.59
C ILE A 148 2.34 -11.84 -15.38
N LEU A 149 2.71 -11.33 -16.55
CA LEU A 149 1.80 -10.53 -17.38
C LEU A 149 0.59 -11.35 -17.87
N LEU A 150 0.79 -12.59 -18.26
CA LEU A 150 -0.31 -13.47 -18.64
C LEU A 150 -1.26 -13.78 -17.49
N SER A 151 -0.78 -13.80 -16.25
CA SER A 151 -1.61 -14.05 -15.07
C SER A 151 -2.64 -12.94 -14.78
N TYR A 152 -2.43 -11.72 -15.30
CA TYR A 152 -3.42 -10.64 -15.19
C TYR A 152 -4.73 -10.98 -15.93
N ILE A 153 -4.67 -11.73 -17.02
CA ILE A 153 -5.86 -12.07 -17.81
C ILE A 153 -6.87 -12.87 -16.97
N PRO A 154 -6.53 -14.05 -16.43
CA PRO A 154 -7.46 -14.80 -15.59
C PRO A 154 -7.81 -14.06 -14.31
N TYR A 155 -6.87 -13.29 -13.70
CA TYR A 155 -7.14 -12.52 -12.51
C TYR A 155 -8.21 -11.44 -12.73
N VAL A 156 -8.05 -10.61 -13.78
CA VAL A 156 -9.04 -9.59 -14.13
C VAL A 156 -10.37 -10.22 -14.51
N GLY A 157 -10.35 -11.34 -15.23
CA GLY A 157 -11.55 -12.12 -15.56
C GLY A 157 -12.30 -12.59 -14.30
N LEU A 158 -11.59 -13.13 -13.31
CA LEU A 158 -12.19 -13.53 -12.03
C LEU A 158 -12.75 -12.35 -11.25
N CYS A 159 -12.04 -11.22 -11.22
CA CYS A 159 -12.53 -9.99 -10.58
C CYS A 159 -13.79 -9.45 -11.28
N TYR A 160 -13.83 -9.53 -12.63
CA TYR A 160 -15.01 -9.16 -13.41
C TYR A 160 -16.21 -10.04 -13.08
N LEU A 161 -16.03 -11.36 -13.06
CA LEU A 161 -17.09 -12.31 -12.72
C LEU A 161 -17.58 -12.12 -11.27
N ALA A 162 -16.65 -11.95 -10.32
CA ALA A 162 -16.99 -11.73 -8.93
C ALA A 162 -17.76 -10.42 -8.73
N SER A 163 -17.32 -9.33 -9.36
CA SER A 163 -18.02 -8.04 -9.29
C SER A 163 -19.39 -8.09 -9.97
N SER A 164 -19.51 -8.76 -11.12
CA SER A 164 -20.80 -8.97 -11.78
C SER A 164 -21.78 -9.77 -10.92
N TRP A 165 -21.28 -10.82 -10.26
CA TRP A 165 -22.08 -11.59 -9.31
C TRP A 165 -22.52 -10.76 -8.11
N LEU A 166 -21.63 -9.96 -7.53
CA LEU A 166 -21.97 -9.07 -6.41
C LEU A 166 -23.04 -8.04 -6.79
N LEU A 167 -22.91 -7.41 -7.97
CA LEU A 167 -23.87 -6.44 -8.46
C LEU A 167 -25.25 -7.07 -8.73
N ALA A 168 -25.27 -8.33 -9.16
CA ALA A 168 -26.52 -9.08 -9.40
C ALA A 168 -27.25 -9.50 -8.11
N LEU A 169 -26.62 -9.42 -6.94
CA LEU A 169 -27.27 -9.75 -5.67
C LEU A 169 -28.47 -8.83 -5.44
N PRO A 170 -29.55 -9.34 -4.79
CA PRO A 170 -30.74 -8.55 -4.53
C PRO A 170 -30.42 -7.31 -3.69
N SER A 171 -31.12 -6.22 -3.96
CA SER A 171 -31.04 -4.97 -3.21
C SER A 171 -32.31 -4.76 -2.40
N VAL A 172 -32.18 -4.09 -1.27
CA VAL A 172 -33.30 -3.72 -0.43
C VAL A 172 -34.14 -2.66 -1.15
N ARG A 173 -35.46 -2.80 -1.11
CA ARG A 173 -36.36 -1.81 -1.69
C ARG A 173 -36.32 -0.51 -0.90
N TYR A 174 -36.43 0.59 -1.60
CA TYR A 174 -36.49 1.91 -0.97
C TYR A 174 -37.77 2.02 -0.14
N PRO A 175 -37.68 2.31 1.18
CA PRO A 175 -38.85 2.46 2.02
C PRO A 175 -39.61 3.75 1.71
N THR A 176 -40.91 3.67 1.66
CA THR A 176 -41.81 4.81 1.49
C THR A 176 -42.59 5.01 2.77
N PHE A 177 -42.71 6.25 3.23
CA PHE A 177 -43.41 6.64 4.44
C PHE A 177 -44.62 7.53 4.07
N ASP A 178 -45.70 7.40 4.79
CA ASP A 178 -46.94 8.14 4.54
C ASP A 178 -46.78 9.65 4.79
N THR A 179 -45.85 10.03 5.70
CA THR A 179 -45.61 11.42 6.05
C THR A 179 -44.32 11.89 5.42
N SER A 180 -44.36 13.02 4.70
CA SER A 180 -43.19 13.64 4.06
C SER A 180 -42.05 13.92 5.04
N GLY A 181 -42.36 14.28 6.30
CA GLY A 181 -41.34 14.52 7.32
C GLY A 181 -40.49 13.28 7.64
N TRP A 182 -41.14 12.11 7.79
CA TRP A 182 -40.41 10.87 8.01
C TRP A 182 -39.60 10.44 6.80
N GLN A 183 -40.10 10.71 5.60
CA GLN A 183 -39.34 10.44 4.37
C GLN A 183 -38.09 11.28 4.28
N TYR A 184 -38.14 12.59 4.59
CA TYR A 184 -36.96 13.46 4.63
C TYR A 184 -36.00 13.06 5.73
N ALA A 185 -36.50 12.73 6.93
CA ALA A 185 -35.67 12.26 8.03
C ALA A 185 -34.90 10.99 7.65
N PHE A 186 -35.57 9.99 7.07
CA PHE A 186 -34.95 8.76 6.60
C PHE A 186 -33.83 9.06 5.55
N ASN A 187 -34.13 9.89 4.55
CA ASN A 187 -33.20 10.24 3.50
C ASN A 187 -31.93 10.90 4.05
N THR A 188 -32.10 11.83 4.98
CA THR A 188 -30.98 12.53 5.64
C THR A 188 -30.15 11.57 6.47
N VAL A 189 -30.79 10.74 7.30
CA VAL A 189 -30.12 9.75 8.14
C VAL A 189 -29.34 8.75 7.27
N PHE A 190 -29.95 8.25 6.19
CA PHE A 190 -29.28 7.30 5.28
C PHE A 190 -28.06 7.93 4.61
N PHE A 191 -28.16 9.18 4.13
CA PHE A 191 -27.02 9.89 3.54
C PHE A 191 -25.89 10.06 4.56
N LEU A 192 -26.21 10.56 5.75
CA LEU A 192 -25.23 10.74 6.82
C LEU A 192 -24.59 9.40 7.25
N ALA A 193 -25.40 8.33 7.30
CA ALA A 193 -24.90 6.99 7.62
C ALA A 193 -23.91 6.49 6.55
N ALA A 194 -24.18 6.69 5.25
CA ALA A 194 -23.27 6.31 4.17
C ALA A 194 -21.92 7.05 4.29
N VAL A 195 -21.96 8.36 4.56
CA VAL A 195 -20.75 9.16 4.79
C VAL A 195 -20.04 8.71 6.07
N ALA A 196 -20.77 8.46 7.16
CA ALA A 196 -20.18 8.00 8.41
C ALA A 196 -19.51 6.64 8.29
N ILE A 197 -20.11 5.71 7.54
CA ILE A 197 -19.53 4.38 7.28
C ILE A 197 -18.23 4.52 6.48
N PHE A 198 -18.18 5.38 5.46
CA PHE A 198 -16.95 5.65 4.73
C PHE A 198 -15.84 6.11 5.68
N TYR A 199 -16.09 7.11 6.52
CA TYR A 199 -15.11 7.61 7.48
C TYR A 199 -14.69 6.54 8.49
N TRP A 200 -15.65 5.75 8.99
CA TRP A 200 -15.36 4.68 9.92
C TRP A 200 -14.41 3.62 9.32
N PHE A 201 -14.68 3.21 8.09
CA PHE A 201 -13.78 2.32 7.35
C PHE A 201 -12.44 2.99 7.09
N ARG A 202 -12.44 4.21 6.56
CA ARG A 202 -11.23 4.95 6.21
C ARG A 202 -10.25 5.12 7.38
N TYR A 203 -10.77 5.20 8.59
CA TYR A 203 -9.97 5.34 9.81
C TYR A 203 -9.81 4.03 10.60
N GLY A 204 -9.91 2.88 9.96
CA GLY A 204 -9.63 1.59 10.59
C GLY A 204 -10.60 1.24 11.72
N GLY A 205 -11.89 1.49 11.52
CA GLY A 205 -12.95 1.14 12.49
C GLY A 205 -13.13 2.17 13.63
N THR A 206 -12.63 3.39 13.47
CA THR A 206 -12.79 4.48 14.44
C THR A 206 -13.22 5.78 13.75
N PHE A 207 -13.91 6.66 14.48
CA PHE A 207 -14.20 8.03 14.04
C PHE A 207 -13.14 9.05 14.49
N ARG A 208 -12.17 8.62 15.31
CA ARG A 208 -11.14 9.52 15.85
C ARG A 208 -9.82 9.28 15.15
N HIS A 209 -9.34 10.26 14.40
CA HIS A 209 -8.05 10.21 13.70
C HIS A 209 -6.89 9.81 14.64
N ARG A 210 -6.88 10.30 15.89
CA ARG A 210 -5.85 9.98 16.89
C ARG A 210 -5.87 8.50 17.35
N ARG A 211 -6.93 7.74 17.05
CA ARG A 211 -7.07 6.32 17.39
C ARG A 211 -6.96 5.42 16.17
N LYS A 212 -6.66 6.02 15.03
CA LYS A 212 -6.33 5.29 13.82
C LYS A 212 -5.14 4.36 14.13
N PRO A 213 -5.19 3.08 13.71
CA PRO A 213 -4.03 2.21 13.84
C PRO A 213 -2.81 2.85 13.16
N GLU A 214 -1.66 2.86 13.83
CA GLU A 214 -0.41 3.27 13.20
C GLU A 214 -0.06 2.22 12.14
N TRP A 215 -0.05 2.64 10.89
CA TRP A 215 0.07 1.75 9.74
C TRP A 215 1.43 1.07 9.62
N ASP A 216 2.42 1.55 10.34
CA ASP A 216 3.81 1.10 10.36
C ASP A 216 4.17 0.35 11.64
N GLU A 217 3.31 0.34 12.64
CA GLU A 217 3.54 -0.39 13.87
C GLU A 217 3.04 -1.83 13.76
N VAL A 218 3.96 -2.76 13.90
CA VAL A 218 3.61 -4.18 13.97
C VAL A 218 2.85 -4.44 15.27
N PRO A 219 1.65 -5.07 15.22
CA PRO A 219 0.89 -5.38 16.41
C PRO A 219 1.69 -6.20 17.42
N ALA A 220 1.59 -5.89 18.72
CA ALA A 220 2.35 -6.54 19.77
C ALA A 220 2.24 -8.08 19.76
N VAL A 221 1.06 -8.61 19.40
CA VAL A 221 0.80 -10.07 19.33
C VAL A 221 1.66 -10.80 18.29
N VAL A 222 2.10 -10.10 17.23
CA VAL A 222 2.90 -10.70 16.14
C VAL A 222 4.32 -10.13 16.10
N LYS A 223 4.69 -9.27 17.04
CA LYS A 223 5.99 -8.62 17.09
C LYS A 223 7.16 -9.61 17.22
N ASP A 224 6.92 -10.73 17.89
CA ASP A 224 7.93 -11.78 18.08
C ASP A 224 8.13 -12.64 16.82
N ASP A 225 7.23 -12.58 15.86
CA ASP A 225 7.30 -13.31 14.60
C ASP A 225 7.61 -12.33 13.46
N VAL A 226 8.88 -12.22 13.11
CA VAL A 226 9.37 -11.30 12.08
C VAL A 226 8.65 -11.51 10.74
N PHE A 227 8.37 -12.76 10.35
CA PHE A 227 7.72 -13.07 9.09
C PHE A 227 6.24 -12.63 9.10
N ILE A 228 5.49 -12.99 10.14
CA ILE A 228 4.09 -12.59 10.29
C ILE A 228 3.99 -11.07 10.47
N GLY A 229 4.92 -10.45 11.19
CA GLY A 229 5.03 -9.00 11.30
C GLY A 229 5.14 -8.32 9.94
N LYS A 230 5.96 -8.88 9.04
CA LYS A 230 6.05 -8.43 7.65
C LYS A 230 4.77 -8.70 6.85
N ALA A 231 4.14 -9.86 7.05
CA ALA A 231 2.93 -10.25 6.32
C ALA A 231 1.70 -9.40 6.68
N VAL A 232 1.65 -8.81 7.86
CA VAL A 232 0.50 -8.03 8.33
C VAL A 232 0.37 -6.68 7.64
N ILE A 233 1.49 -6.08 7.27
CA ILE A 233 1.53 -4.72 6.72
C ILE A 233 0.97 -4.70 5.29
N ASP A 234 0.22 -3.64 4.97
CA ASP A 234 -0.41 -3.47 3.67
C ASP A 234 0.57 -2.89 2.63
N ASP A 235 0.55 -3.45 1.41
CA ASP A 235 1.49 -3.10 0.36
C ASP A 235 1.33 -1.68 -0.15
N LEU A 236 0.08 -1.20 -0.32
CA LEU A 236 -0.17 0.15 -0.83
C LEU A 236 0.22 1.21 0.20
N ILE A 237 0.01 0.94 1.48
CA ILE A 237 0.41 1.85 2.56
C ILE A 237 1.93 2.01 2.61
N ILE A 238 2.68 0.91 2.47
CA ILE A 238 4.14 0.99 2.42
C ILE A 238 4.60 1.76 1.19
N LEU A 239 4.03 1.47 0.01
CA LEU A 239 4.37 2.16 -1.22
C LEU A 239 4.08 3.66 -1.13
N GLU A 240 2.95 4.05 -0.51
CA GLU A 240 2.65 5.46 -0.22
C GLU A 240 3.71 6.11 0.67
N LYS A 241 4.07 5.46 1.78
CA LYS A 241 5.12 5.95 2.68
C LYS A 241 6.45 6.13 1.97
N LEU A 242 6.86 5.13 1.19
CA LEU A 242 8.10 5.19 0.42
C LEU A 242 8.07 6.32 -0.61
N TRP A 243 6.91 6.56 -1.25
CA TRP A 243 6.77 7.64 -2.21
C TRP A 243 6.99 9.02 -1.56
N HIS A 244 6.56 9.19 -0.32
CA HIS A 244 6.75 10.42 0.45
C HIS A 244 8.11 10.52 1.14
N GLN A 245 8.89 9.41 1.21
CA GLN A 245 10.25 9.46 1.73
C GLN A 245 11.18 10.20 0.76
N LYS A 246 11.87 11.21 1.28
CA LYS A 246 12.98 11.82 0.56
C LYS A 246 14.18 10.88 0.63
N LEU A 247 14.75 10.52 -0.52
CA LEU A 247 15.97 9.71 -0.60
C LEU A 247 17.16 10.34 0.16
N HIS A 248 17.16 11.66 0.23
CA HIS A 248 18.11 12.43 1.02
C HIS A 248 17.29 13.29 1.98
N PRO A 249 17.23 12.93 3.27
CA PRO A 249 16.73 13.86 4.25
C PRO A 249 17.60 15.10 4.14
N SER A 250 16.99 16.24 3.78
CA SER A 250 17.70 17.52 3.88
C SER A 250 18.18 17.63 5.32
N LEU A 251 19.50 17.74 5.50
CA LEU A 251 20.04 18.06 6.80
C LEU A 251 19.31 19.30 7.31
N LYS A 252 18.78 19.23 8.53
CA LYS A 252 18.05 20.34 9.13
C LYS A 252 18.99 21.49 9.55
N HIS A 253 20.27 21.27 9.35
CA HIS A 253 21.35 22.18 9.73
C HIS A 253 21.92 22.87 8.50
N SER A 254 22.24 24.15 8.63
CA SER A 254 23.02 24.86 7.62
C SER A 254 24.45 24.30 7.54
N ASP A 255 25.15 24.57 6.45
CA ASP A 255 26.53 24.13 6.30
C ASP A 255 27.43 24.65 7.43
N GLU A 256 27.17 25.88 7.93
CA GLU A 256 27.89 26.48 9.05
C GLU A 256 27.61 25.76 10.38
N GLU A 257 26.34 25.38 10.64
CA GLU A 257 25.97 24.61 11.82
C GLU A 257 26.58 23.20 11.76
N SER A 258 26.53 22.59 10.60
CA SER A 258 27.14 21.27 10.34
C SER A 258 28.64 21.30 10.58
N ALA A 259 29.32 22.36 10.11
CA ALA A 259 30.74 22.58 10.35
C ALA A 259 31.08 22.75 11.84
N LYS A 260 30.25 23.48 12.61
CA LYS A 260 30.41 23.61 14.07
C LYS A 260 30.25 22.28 14.79
N ILE A 261 29.29 21.45 14.37
CA ILE A 261 29.06 20.12 14.95
C ILE A 261 30.24 19.20 14.63
N MET A 262 30.81 19.30 13.43
CA MET A 262 31.91 18.47 12.99
C MET A 262 33.27 18.92 13.54
N ALA A 263 33.45 20.21 13.85
CA ALA A 263 34.73 20.77 14.30
C ALA A 263 35.43 20.00 15.44
N PRO A 264 34.71 19.47 16.48
CA PRO A 264 35.36 18.69 17.54
C PRO A 264 35.87 17.33 17.09
N ILE A 265 35.34 16.81 15.96
CA ILE A 265 35.63 15.47 15.44
C ILE A 265 36.78 15.54 14.44
N LEU A 266 37.01 16.69 13.84
CA LEU A 266 38.04 16.90 12.85
C LEU A 266 39.43 16.96 13.49
N PRO A 267 40.48 16.36 12.85
CA PRO A 267 41.85 16.57 13.23
C PRO A 267 42.25 18.04 13.15
N ALA A 268 43.14 18.47 14.06
CA ALA A 268 43.63 19.84 14.09
C ALA A 268 44.15 20.32 12.73
N GLY A 269 43.69 21.47 12.27
CA GLY A 269 44.13 22.08 11.00
C GLY A 269 43.27 21.72 9.79
N LYS A 270 42.19 20.93 9.94
CA LYS A 270 41.25 20.64 8.84
C LYS A 270 40.00 21.54 8.95
N ASP A 271 39.58 22.07 7.82
CA ASP A 271 38.44 23.00 7.73
C ASP A 271 37.21 22.28 7.11
N ALA A 272 36.20 22.04 7.94
CA ALA A 272 34.99 21.38 7.52
C ALA A 272 34.09 22.27 6.63
N VAL A 273 34.25 23.59 6.67
CA VAL A 273 33.43 24.52 5.89
C VAL A 273 33.79 24.45 4.42
N ASN A 274 35.09 24.43 4.12
CA ASN A 274 35.60 24.39 2.75
C ASN A 274 35.76 22.97 2.20
N ASN A 275 35.97 21.98 3.09
CA ASN A 275 36.04 20.57 2.73
C ASN A 275 35.24 19.69 3.71
N PRO A 276 33.97 19.43 3.46
CA PRO A 276 33.13 18.57 4.33
C PRO A 276 33.63 17.12 4.43
N PHE A 277 34.47 16.68 3.50
CA PHE A 277 35.07 15.34 3.52
C PHE A 277 36.44 15.30 4.24
N ALA A 278 36.93 16.43 4.74
CA ALA A 278 38.22 16.50 5.41
C ALA A 278 38.37 15.50 6.59
N ALA A 279 37.25 15.16 7.26
CA ALA A 279 37.25 14.16 8.32
C ALA A 279 37.61 12.75 7.83
N PHE A 280 37.34 12.46 6.57
CA PHE A 280 37.57 11.15 5.96
C PHE A 280 38.86 11.08 5.16
N GLU A 281 39.57 12.19 5.01
CA GLU A 281 40.85 12.21 4.34
C GLU A 281 41.96 11.76 5.29
N HIS A 282 42.56 10.63 4.97
CA HIS A 282 43.73 10.11 5.66
C HIS A 282 44.92 10.08 4.69
N HIS A 283 45.99 10.77 5.06
CA HIS A 283 47.27 10.67 4.35
C HIS A 283 48.09 9.57 4.99
N ALA A 284 48.46 8.58 4.19
CA ALA A 284 49.37 7.53 4.65
C ALA A 284 50.77 8.13 4.89
N GLU A 285 51.27 7.96 6.12
CA GLU A 285 52.67 8.28 6.46
C GLU A 285 53.51 7.03 6.22
N GLY A 286 54.57 7.17 5.48
CA GLY A 286 55.51 6.07 5.22
C GLY A 286 56.20 6.15 3.86
N ALA A 287 57.05 5.14 3.56
CA ALA A 287 57.75 5.06 2.31
C ALA A 287 56.78 4.90 1.14
N ARG A 288 56.84 5.80 0.16
CA ARG A 288 55.99 5.73 -1.05
C ARG A 288 56.53 4.66 -1.98
N ILE A 289 55.68 3.73 -2.38
CA ILE A 289 55.95 2.79 -3.46
C ILE A 289 55.78 3.55 -4.77
N HIS A 290 56.88 3.80 -5.50
CA HIS A 290 56.88 4.60 -6.72
C HIS A 290 56.06 4.00 -7.87
N GLN A 291 55.89 2.69 -7.90
CA GLN A 291 55.10 2.00 -8.92
C GLN A 291 54.41 0.78 -8.30
N PRO A 292 53.19 0.91 -7.75
CA PRO A 292 52.44 -0.25 -7.29
C PRO A 292 52.06 -1.11 -8.50
N LYS A 293 52.43 -2.39 -8.46
CA LYS A 293 52.13 -3.33 -9.57
C LYS A 293 50.64 -3.66 -9.66
N HIS A 294 49.95 -3.65 -8.54
CA HIS A 294 48.50 -3.94 -8.44
C HIS A 294 47.89 -3.14 -7.32
N ILE A 295 46.63 -2.65 -7.54
CA ILE A 295 45.81 -2.00 -6.53
C ILE A 295 44.53 -2.83 -6.42
N PHE A 296 44.23 -3.33 -5.22
CA PHE A 296 42.99 -4.06 -4.94
C PHE A 296 42.09 -3.19 -4.10
N PHE A 297 40.84 -2.98 -4.56
CA PHE A 297 39.79 -2.37 -3.78
C PHE A 297 38.85 -3.47 -3.31
N LEU A 298 38.69 -3.62 -2.00
CA LEU A 298 37.74 -4.52 -1.38
C LEU A 298 36.55 -3.68 -0.92
N PHE A 299 35.42 -3.85 -1.58
CA PHE A 299 34.13 -3.33 -1.10
C PHE A 299 33.47 -4.42 -0.26
N LEU A 300 33.33 -4.15 1.04
CA LEU A 300 32.57 -5.01 1.93
C LEU A 300 31.20 -4.40 2.09
N GLU A 301 30.18 -5.03 1.49
CA GLU A 301 28.78 -4.74 1.80
C GLU A 301 28.38 -5.57 3.02
N SER A 302 27.90 -4.87 4.06
CA SER A 302 27.34 -5.49 5.28
C SER A 302 25.83 -5.58 5.20
#